data_ab89ecfb6daeb7706edb69a0bae6b9b4
#
_entry.id   ab89ecfb6daeb7706edb69a0bae6b9b4
#
_cell.length_a   1.000
_cell.length_b   1.000
_cell.length_c   1.000
_cell.angle_alpha   90.00
_cell.angle_beta   90.00
_cell.angle_gamma   90.00
#
_symmetry.space_group_name_H-M   'P 1'
#
loop_
_entity.id
_entity.type
_entity.pdbx_description
1 polymer ?
#
loop_
_entity_poly.entity_id
_entity_poly.type
_entity_poly.pdbx_seq_one_letter_code
_entity_poly.pdbx_strand_id
1 'polypeptide(L)'
;MARNIIDLPTLGDDGRLYRDTALDLVESLIPNPWESCHAPDLLELENGDLLCCWFAGSSEGNADISIAVARLPAGASQWEQPVIVSDDPTRSEQNPSLFQNPNGDIWLMYTAQAAKKPDENNPDSMQGTAEIRRKISRDGGRTWGPTEAMFTRPGSFCRQKIQVLSNGRWIFNNFICALDGTRLGSDVTVIQISDDQGKTWRGVEVPESRGRVHGNIIELEPGKLVCLLRSRAADHIYRSESNDNGETWSV
;
A
#
# COMPACT_ATOMS: atom_id res chain seq x y z
N MET A 1 12.60 -28.25 17.48
CA MET A 1 13.55 -27.23 17.97
C MET A 1 12.76 -26.00 18.32
N ALA A 2 12.78 -25.57 19.58
CA ALA A 2 12.13 -24.32 19.97
C ALA A 2 12.83 -23.17 19.26
N ARG A 3 12.11 -22.38 18.47
CA ARG A 3 12.61 -21.10 17.98
C ARG A 3 12.87 -20.24 19.21
N ASN A 4 14.11 -19.83 19.42
CA ASN A 4 14.38 -18.73 20.32
C ASN A 4 13.62 -17.52 19.72
N ILE A 5 12.53 -17.14 20.37
CA ILE A 5 11.87 -15.87 20.09
C ILE A 5 12.92 -14.85 20.44
N ILE A 6 13.42 -14.10 19.44
CA ILE A 6 14.30 -12.95 19.67
C ILE A 6 13.53 -12.06 20.62
N ASP A 7 14.13 -11.76 21.75
CA ASP A 7 13.51 -10.89 22.73
C ASP A 7 13.49 -9.47 22.13
N LEU A 8 12.37 -9.07 21.51
CA LEU A 8 12.19 -7.76 20.89
C LEU A 8 12.64 -6.59 21.78
N PRO A 9 12.60 -6.67 23.13
CA PRO A 9 13.19 -5.66 23.99
C PRO A 9 14.70 -5.46 23.84
N THR A 10 15.42 -6.36 23.20
CA THR A 10 16.85 -6.19 22.93
C THR A 10 17.14 -5.40 21.65
N LEU A 11 16.16 -5.29 20.74
CA LEU A 11 16.24 -4.40 19.59
C LEU A 11 15.79 -3.00 20.03
N GLY A 12 16.68 -2.03 20.01
CA GLY A 12 16.31 -0.63 20.24
C GLY A 12 15.36 -0.13 19.13
N ASP A 13 14.42 0.72 19.48
CA ASP A 13 13.52 1.42 18.55
C ASP A 13 14.18 2.67 17.93
N ASP A 14 15.48 2.62 17.77
CA ASP A 14 16.34 3.71 17.32
C ASP A 14 16.64 3.67 15.81
N GLY A 15 16.12 2.67 15.11
CA GLY A 15 16.32 2.49 13.68
C GLY A 15 17.66 1.86 13.29
N ARG A 16 18.50 1.44 14.23
CA ARG A 16 19.76 0.79 13.92
C ARG A 16 19.55 -0.58 13.31
N LEU A 17 20.49 -0.98 12.46
CA LEU A 17 20.55 -2.32 11.89
C LEU A 17 21.29 -3.25 12.84
N TYR A 18 20.68 -4.38 13.16
CA TYR A 18 21.24 -5.44 14.00
C TYR A 18 21.40 -6.70 13.17
N ARG A 19 22.57 -7.36 13.29
CA ARG A 19 22.79 -8.63 12.61
C ARG A 19 22.50 -9.78 13.58
N ASP A 20 21.50 -10.59 13.24
CA ASP A 20 21.31 -11.89 13.87
C ASP A 20 22.17 -12.94 13.14
N THR A 21 23.27 -13.36 13.79
CA THR A 21 24.19 -14.35 13.22
C THR A 21 23.65 -15.78 13.27
N ALA A 22 22.65 -16.05 14.12
CA ALA A 22 22.03 -17.38 14.24
C ALA A 22 21.03 -17.62 13.09
N LEU A 23 20.36 -16.57 12.64
CA LEU A 23 19.36 -16.62 11.55
C LEU A 23 19.90 -16.10 10.21
N ASP A 24 21.16 -15.58 10.20
CA ASP A 24 21.79 -14.93 9.05
C ASP A 24 20.90 -13.84 8.40
N LEU A 25 20.35 -12.99 9.24
CA LEU A 25 19.51 -11.87 8.79
C LEU A 25 19.91 -10.55 9.45
N VAL A 26 19.41 -9.45 8.88
CA VAL A 26 19.54 -8.10 9.44
C VAL A 26 18.17 -7.59 9.80
N GLU A 27 18.02 -7.12 11.02
CA GLU A 27 16.77 -6.61 11.58
C GLU A 27 16.92 -5.17 12.04
N SER A 28 15.81 -4.45 12.03
CA SER A 28 15.71 -3.08 12.56
C SER A 28 14.28 -2.79 12.97
N LEU A 29 14.11 -2.08 14.08
CA LEU A 29 12.85 -1.42 14.42
C LEU A 29 12.94 0.03 13.94
N ILE A 30 12.16 0.35 12.91
CA ILE A 30 12.07 1.74 12.42
C ILE A 30 11.38 2.57 13.51
N PRO A 31 11.93 3.74 13.90
CA PRO A 31 11.31 4.59 14.90
C PRO A 31 9.85 4.91 14.55
N ASN A 32 8.95 4.75 15.51
CA ASN A 32 7.53 5.00 15.33
C ASN A 32 6.95 5.71 16.56
N PRO A 33 6.88 7.06 16.54
CA PRO A 33 6.43 7.84 17.69
C PRO A 33 4.90 7.87 17.87
N TRP A 34 4.13 7.21 17.01
CA TRP A 34 2.67 7.22 17.04
C TRP A 34 2.10 6.01 17.77
N GLU A 35 0.91 6.16 18.37
CA GLU A 35 0.24 5.09 19.12
C GLU A 35 -0.19 3.92 18.23
N SER A 36 -0.60 4.21 17.00
CA SER A 36 -1.06 3.24 16.01
C SER A 36 -0.30 3.38 14.71
N CYS A 37 0.16 2.26 14.17
CA CYS A 37 0.78 2.20 12.84
C CYS A 37 0.37 0.92 12.12
N HIS A 38 0.16 1.00 10.80
CA HIS A 38 -0.27 -0.16 10.02
C HIS A 38 0.11 -0.04 8.54
N ALA A 39 0.00 -1.16 7.83
CA ALA A 39 0.11 -1.28 6.38
C ALA A 39 1.42 -0.73 5.79
N PRO A 40 2.59 -1.21 6.25
CA PRO A 40 3.86 -0.76 5.68
C PRO A 40 4.04 -1.23 4.24
N ASP A 41 4.78 -0.44 3.47
CA ASP A 41 5.33 -0.82 2.18
C ASP A 41 6.80 -0.39 2.09
N LEU A 42 7.62 -1.20 1.43
CA LEU A 42 9.07 -1.01 1.31
C LEU A 42 9.44 -0.90 -0.17
N LEU A 43 10.27 0.09 -0.50
CA LEU A 43 10.82 0.30 -1.83
C LEU A 43 12.33 0.49 -1.76
N GLU A 44 13.08 -0.33 -2.50
CA GLU A 44 14.47 -0.10 -2.79
C GLU A 44 14.59 0.78 -4.04
N LEU A 45 15.35 1.87 -3.92
CA LEU A 45 15.62 2.79 -5.00
C LEU A 45 16.84 2.34 -5.81
N GLU A 46 16.95 2.81 -7.05
CA GLU A 46 18.10 2.49 -7.93
C GLU A 46 19.46 2.85 -7.33
N ASN A 47 19.53 3.84 -6.43
CA ASN A 47 20.76 4.23 -5.74
C ASN A 47 21.05 3.37 -4.49
N GLY A 48 20.22 2.37 -4.19
CA GLY A 48 20.35 1.48 -3.05
C GLY A 48 19.76 2.03 -1.73
N ASP A 49 19.16 3.21 -1.72
CA ASP A 49 18.39 3.67 -0.55
C ASP A 49 17.13 2.84 -0.40
N LEU A 50 16.70 2.58 0.84
CA LEU A 50 15.38 2.00 1.12
C LEU A 50 14.43 3.10 1.61
N LEU A 51 13.21 3.08 1.11
CA LEU A 51 12.09 3.86 1.65
C LEU A 51 11.07 2.91 2.25
N CYS A 52 10.60 3.22 3.45
CA CYS A 52 9.47 2.55 4.08
C CYS A 52 8.37 3.58 4.31
N CYS A 53 7.14 3.27 3.87
CA CYS A 53 5.98 4.08 4.19
C CYS A 53 4.95 3.25 4.98
N TRP A 54 4.16 3.91 5.82
CA TRP A 54 3.04 3.32 6.55
C TRP A 54 2.03 4.41 6.92
N PHE A 55 0.85 4.03 7.37
CA PHE A 55 -0.01 5.01 8.01
C PHE A 55 0.14 4.95 9.53
N ALA A 56 0.04 6.12 10.18
CA ALA A 56 0.25 6.28 11.60
C ALA A 56 -0.60 7.41 12.18
N GLY A 57 -0.92 7.32 13.46
CA GLY A 57 -1.67 8.29 14.23
C GLY A 57 -2.21 7.69 15.52
N SER A 58 -3.36 8.18 16.02
CA SER A 58 -3.95 7.71 17.27
C SER A 58 -4.71 6.39 17.11
N SER A 59 -5.55 6.24 16.07
CA SER A 59 -6.32 5.03 15.80
C SER A 59 -6.83 5.03 14.37
N GLU A 60 -6.83 3.87 13.73
CA GLU A 60 -7.35 3.69 12.37
C GLU A 60 -8.76 4.27 12.21
N GLY A 61 -8.96 5.01 11.13
CA GLY A 61 -10.20 5.72 10.82
C GLY A 61 -10.27 7.15 11.37
N ASN A 62 -9.40 7.55 12.29
CA ASN A 62 -9.37 8.92 12.83
C ASN A 62 -8.76 9.91 11.81
N ALA A 63 -9.07 11.20 12.01
CA ALA A 63 -8.61 12.28 11.14
C ALA A 63 -7.10 12.57 11.24
N ASP A 64 -6.44 12.12 12.30
CA ASP A 64 -5.00 12.25 12.50
C ASP A 64 -4.18 11.11 11.90
N ILE A 65 -4.86 10.14 11.29
CA ILE A 65 -4.18 9.06 10.54
C ILE A 65 -3.64 9.64 9.23
N SER A 66 -2.31 9.68 9.14
CA SER A 66 -1.56 10.25 8.03
C SER A 66 -0.46 9.29 7.56
N ILE A 67 0.10 9.53 6.38
CA ILE A 67 1.15 8.69 5.83
C ILE A 67 2.52 9.17 6.32
N ALA A 68 3.25 8.26 6.96
CA ALA A 68 4.64 8.44 7.35
C ALA A 68 5.58 7.77 6.35
N VAL A 69 6.77 8.35 6.18
CA VAL A 69 7.86 7.79 5.37
C VAL A 69 9.16 7.87 6.16
N ALA A 70 9.92 6.78 6.20
CA ALA A 70 11.30 6.73 6.67
C ALA A 70 12.23 6.31 5.54
N ARG A 71 13.51 6.69 5.66
CA ARG A 71 14.59 6.35 4.73
C ARG A 71 15.72 5.63 5.45
N LEU A 72 16.29 4.63 4.79
CA LEU A 72 17.60 4.09 5.08
C LEU A 72 18.52 4.41 3.90
N PRO A 73 19.46 5.36 4.01
CA PRO A 73 20.42 5.64 2.94
C PRO A 73 21.30 4.43 2.64
N ALA A 74 21.69 4.27 1.38
CA ALA A 74 22.60 3.21 0.95
C ALA A 74 23.89 3.22 1.78
N GLY A 75 24.24 2.06 2.35
CA GLY A 75 25.40 1.91 3.22
C GLY A 75 25.28 2.50 4.63
N ALA A 76 24.14 3.11 4.98
CA ALA A 76 23.89 3.54 6.35
C ALA A 76 23.58 2.33 7.24
N SER A 77 23.86 2.49 8.54
CA SER A 77 23.58 1.49 9.56
C SER A 77 22.34 1.82 10.42
N GLN A 78 21.58 2.85 10.01
CA GLN A 78 20.45 3.35 10.78
C GLN A 78 19.44 4.05 9.87
N TRP A 79 18.16 3.80 10.11
CA TRP A 79 17.05 4.53 9.49
C TRP A 79 17.01 5.97 9.97
N GLU A 80 16.71 6.88 9.07
CA GLU A 80 16.37 8.26 9.40
C GLU A 80 15.04 8.31 10.17
N GLN A 81 14.81 9.39 10.93
CA GLN A 81 13.54 9.59 11.62
C GLN A 81 12.41 9.73 10.59
N PRO A 82 11.25 9.09 10.83
CA PRO A 82 10.11 9.19 9.93
C PRO A 82 9.54 10.60 9.90
N VAL A 83 9.00 10.96 8.75
CA VAL A 83 8.30 12.22 8.54
C VAL A 83 6.88 11.97 8.04
N ILE A 84 5.91 12.75 8.49
CA ILE A 84 4.56 12.77 7.93
C ILE A 84 4.61 13.48 6.58
N VAL A 85 4.03 12.85 5.56
CA VAL A 85 4.03 13.35 4.17
C VAL A 85 2.63 13.63 3.64
N SER A 86 1.60 13.26 4.37
CA SER A 86 0.19 13.59 4.06
C SER A 86 -0.46 14.20 5.31
N ASP A 87 -1.48 15.05 5.18
CA ASP A 87 -1.97 15.87 6.28
C ASP A 87 -3.41 16.39 6.08
N ASP A 88 -4.31 15.65 5.46
CA ASP A 88 -5.70 16.07 5.32
C ASP A 88 -6.46 15.90 6.64
N PRO A 89 -6.78 16.99 7.35
CA PRO A 89 -7.41 16.92 8.68
C PRO A 89 -8.87 16.46 8.66
N THR A 90 -9.42 16.22 7.48
CA THR A 90 -10.81 15.75 7.31
C THR A 90 -10.89 14.27 6.95
N ARG A 91 -9.75 13.64 6.71
CA ARG A 91 -9.67 12.26 6.24
C ARG A 91 -8.74 11.40 7.09
N SER A 92 -9.01 10.11 7.09
CA SER A 92 -8.09 9.08 7.53
C SER A 92 -7.34 8.57 6.32
N GLU A 93 -6.02 8.78 6.27
CA GLU A 93 -5.17 8.45 5.13
C GLU A 93 -4.46 7.13 5.40
N GLN A 94 -4.70 6.12 4.56
CA GLN A 94 -4.40 4.72 4.85
C GLN A 94 -3.78 3.98 3.67
N ASN A 95 -3.24 2.78 3.93
CA ASN A 95 -2.77 1.83 2.91
C ASN A 95 -1.83 2.44 1.87
N PRO A 96 -0.72 3.06 2.29
CA PRO A 96 0.22 3.61 1.33
C PRO A 96 0.92 2.53 0.53
N SER A 97 1.37 2.89 -0.66
CA SER A 97 2.30 2.10 -1.46
C SER A 97 3.24 3.01 -2.25
N LEU A 98 4.48 2.57 -2.42
CA LEU A 98 5.53 3.29 -3.12
C LEU A 98 5.80 2.64 -4.48
N PHE A 99 6.03 3.46 -5.48
CA PHE A 99 6.40 3.03 -6.81
C PHE A 99 7.41 4.00 -7.41
N GLN A 100 8.58 3.50 -7.81
CA GLN A 100 9.53 4.28 -8.62
C GLN A 100 9.21 4.03 -10.09
N ASN A 101 8.83 5.10 -10.79
CA ASN A 101 8.55 5.00 -12.22
C ASN A 101 9.85 4.92 -13.03
N PRO A 102 9.80 4.52 -14.31
CA PRO A 102 10.98 4.41 -15.16
C PRO A 102 11.77 5.73 -15.38
N ASN A 103 11.18 6.88 -15.05
CA ASN A 103 11.86 8.18 -15.12
C ASN A 103 12.58 8.54 -13.80
N GLY A 104 12.49 7.68 -12.78
CA GLY A 104 13.09 7.89 -11.47
C GLY A 104 12.20 8.64 -10.47
N ASP A 105 11.04 9.18 -10.87
CA ASP A 105 10.10 9.80 -9.95
C ASP A 105 9.48 8.74 -9.02
N ILE A 106 9.30 9.07 -7.76
CA ILE A 106 8.65 8.19 -6.79
C ILE A 106 7.21 8.64 -6.60
N TRP A 107 6.27 7.71 -6.82
CA TRP A 107 4.86 7.90 -6.52
C TRP A 107 4.54 7.25 -5.18
N LEU A 108 3.96 8.01 -4.28
CA LEU A 108 3.33 7.53 -3.06
C LEU A 108 1.82 7.55 -3.31
N MET A 109 1.22 6.38 -3.49
CA MET A 109 -0.22 6.21 -3.59
C MET A 109 -0.79 5.83 -2.24
N TYR A 110 -1.97 6.33 -1.89
CA TYR A 110 -2.64 5.99 -0.64
C TYR A 110 -4.15 6.20 -0.73
N THR A 111 -4.88 5.53 0.13
CA THR A 111 -6.33 5.69 0.30
C THR A 111 -6.60 6.82 1.26
N ALA A 112 -7.58 7.67 0.95
CA ALA A 112 -8.07 8.73 1.82
C ALA A 112 -9.60 8.60 1.96
N GLN A 113 -10.07 8.09 3.10
CA GLN A 113 -11.50 8.04 3.45
C GLN A 113 -11.88 9.18 4.37
N ALA A 114 -13.15 9.59 4.43
CA ALA A 114 -13.60 10.52 5.44
C ALA A 114 -13.27 9.98 6.84
N ALA A 115 -12.83 10.86 7.73
CA ALA A 115 -12.59 10.45 9.11
C ALA A 115 -13.88 9.94 9.76
N LYS A 116 -13.75 8.92 10.61
CA LYS A 116 -14.88 8.42 11.39
C LYS A 116 -15.34 9.50 12.38
N LYS A 117 -16.61 9.45 12.78
CA LYS A 117 -17.15 10.35 13.80
C LYS A 117 -16.50 10.05 15.15
N PRO A 118 -16.38 11.02 16.06
CA PRO A 118 -15.71 10.85 17.36
C PRO A 118 -16.27 9.71 18.23
N ASP A 119 -17.56 9.40 18.09
CA ASP A 119 -18.28 8.34 18.81
C ASP A 119 -18.41 7.03 18.02
N GLU A 120 -17.84 6.98 16.81
CA GLU A 120 -17.88 5.81 15.94
C GLU A 120 -16.71 4.87 16.24
N ASN A 121 -17.02 3.65 16.66
CA ASN A 121 -16.05 2.63 17.01
C ASN A 121 -15.65 1.73 15.83
N ASN A 122 -16.41 1.78 14.73
CA ASN A 122 -16.10 0.97 13.55
C ASN A 122 -15.12 1.71 12.61
N PRO A 123 -13.87 1.27 12.48
CA PRO A 123 -12.90 1.91 11.59
C PRO A 123 -13.30 1.83 10.10
N ASP A 124 -14.18 0.90 9.76
CA ASP A 124 -14.61 0.66 8.39
C ASP A 124 -15.89 1.45 8.02
N SER A 125 -16.46 2.21 8.94
CA SER A 125 -17.76 2.90 8.75
C SER A 125 -17.77 3.89 7.58
N MET A 126 -16.59 4.46 7.25
CA MET A 126 -16.45 5.48 6.22
C MET A 126 -15.79 4.97 4.93
N GLN A 127 -15.57 3.65 4.79
CA GLN A 127 -14.87 3.07 3.62
C GLN A 127 -15.52 3.44 2.28
N GLY A 128 -16.86 3.52 2.23
CA GLY A 128 -17.57 3.94 1.02
C GLY A 128 -17.25 5.37 0.53
N THR A 129 -16.61 6.20 1.36
CA THR A 129 -16.21 7.58 1.01
C THR A 129 -14.77 7.68 0.49
N ALA A 130 -14.06 6.55 0.44
CA ALA A 130 -12.66 6.51 0.10
C ALA A 130 -12.38 6.89 -1.36
N GLU A 131 -11.26 7.52 -1.57
CA GLU A 131 -10.64 7.78 -2.87
C GLU A 131 -9.15 7.44 -2.80
N ILE A 132 -8.51 7.20 -3.93
CA ILE A 132 -7.07 6.99 -4.00
C ILE A 132 -6.40 8.29 -4.42
N ARG A 133 -5.43 8.72 -3.64
CA ARG A 133 -4.59 9.90 -3.86
C ARG A 133 -3.16 9.50 -4.15
N ARG A 134 -2.39 10.42 -4.70
CA ARG A 134 -0.94 10.29 -4.83
C ARG A 134 -0.21 11.57 -4.50
N LYS A 135 1.06 11.42 -4.13
CA LYS A 135 2.07 12.48 -4.11
C LYS A 135 3.27 12.01 -4.93
N ILE A 136 3.97 12.93 -5.56
CA ILE A 136 5.12 12.62 -6.41
C ILE A 136 6.36 13.30 -5.83
N SER A 137 7.43 12.51 -5.67
CA SER A 137 8.76 13.01 -5.35
C SER A 137 9.66 12.90 -6.58
N ARG A 138 10.43 13.96 -6.85
CA ARG A 138 11.42 14.05 -7.93
C ARG A 138 12.85 14.10 -7.44
N ASP A 139 13.05 13.93 -6.15
CA ASP A 139 14.36 14.02 -5.47
C ASP A 139 14.66 12.77 -4.63
N GLY A 140 14.15 11.63 -5.07
CA GLY A 140 14.36 10.36 -4.40
C GLY A 140 13.58 10.21 -3.09
N GLY A 141 12.41 10.82 -2.94
CA GLY A 141 11.56 10.73 -1.74
C GLY A 141 11.99 11.67 -0.60
N ARG A 142 12.81 12.69 -0.87
CA ARG A 142 13.21 13.69 0.15
C ARG A 142 12.14 14.76 0.34
N THR A 143 11.56 15.21 -0.76
CA THR A 143 10.41 16.12 -0.73
C THR A 143 9.27 15.57 -1.58
N TRP A 144 8.04 15.96 -1.25
CA TRP A 144 6.83 15.48 -1.90
C TRP A 144 6.02 16.65 -2.45
N GLY A 145 5.57 16.51 -3.69
CA GLY A 145 4.71 17.45 -4.35
C GLY A 145 3.31 17.54 -3.69
N PRO A 146 2.42 18.36 -4.25
CA PRO A 146 1.05 18.46 -3.74
C PRO A 146 0.32 17.13 -3.86
N THR A 147 -0.71 16.96 -3.03
CA THR A 147 -1.63 15.84 -3.13
C THR A 147 -2.45 15.95 -4.42
N GLU A 148 -2.50 14.86 -5.18
CA GLU A 148 -3.30 14.73 -6.40
C GLU A 148 -4.32 13.60 -6.23
N ALA A 149 -5.56 13.80 -6.67
CA ALA A 149 -6.52 12.73 -6.78
C ALA A 149 -6.15 11.80 -7.94
N MET A 150 -6.09 10.49 -7.70
CA MET A 150 -5.75 9.49 -8.72
C MET A 150 -6.98 8.71 -9.18
N PHE A 151 -7.75 8.16 -8.24
CA PHE A 151 -9.01 7.47 -8.51
C PHE A 151 -10.09 7.98 -7.56
N THR A 152 -11.06 8.71 -8.09
CA THR A 152 -12.09 9.43 -7.35
C THR A 152 -13.42 8.69 -7.24
N ARG A 153 -13.54 7.48 -7.83
CA ARG A 153 -14.72 6.66 -7.63
C ARG A 153 -14.88 6.38 -6.13
N PRO A 154 -16.00 6.75 -5.49
CA PRO A 154 -16.20 6.51 -4.07
C PRO A 154 -16.04 5.04 -3.69
N GLY A 155 -15.41 4.79 -2.56
CA GLY A 155 -15.08 3.45 -2.10
C GLY A 155 -13.76 2.88 -2.66
N SER A 156 -13.00 3.65 -3.44
CA SER A 156 -11.72 3.19 -4.00
C SER A 156 -10.64 3.06 -2.94
N PHE A 157 -10.07 1.85 -2.84
CA PHE A 157 -8.96 1.51 -1.96
C PHE A 157 -7.79 0.95 -2.75
N CYS A 158 -6.56 1.29 -2.35
CA CYS A 158 -5.33 0.63 -2.79
C CYS A 158 -4.66 -0.12 -1.65
N ARG A 159 -3.74 -1.02 -1.99
CA ARG A 159 -2.86 -1.71 -1.03
C ARG A 159 -1.57 -2.19 -1.69
N GLN A 160 -1.49 -2.18 -3.00
CA GLN A 160 -0.39 -2.75 -3.77
C GLN A 160 0.32 -1.68 -4.59
N LYS A 161 1.55 -2.01 -5.02
CA LYS A 161 2.33 -1.19 -5.95
C LYS A 161 1.79 -1.29 -7.36
N ILE A 162 2.07 -0.28 -8.17
CA ILE A 162 2.00 -0.41 -9.62
C ILE A 162 3.03 -1.45 -10.07
N GLN A 163 2.62 -2.37 -10.94
CA GLN A 163 3.50 -3.29 -11.63
C GLN A 163 3.68 -2.82 -13.07
N VAL A 164 4.92 -2.78 -13.52
CA VAL A 164 5.25 -2.56 -14.94
C VAL A 164 5.46 -3.93 -15.57
N LEU A 165 4.58 -4.29 -16.49
CA LEU A 165 4.63 -5.59 -17.17
C LEU A 165 5.76 -5.60 -18.21
N SER A 166 6.16 -6.79 -18.64
CA SER A 166 7.20 -7.02 -19.65
C SER A 166 6.95 -6.32 -20.99
N ASN A 167 5.68 -6.05 -21.33
CA ASN A 167 5.28 -5.29 -22.52
C ASN A 167 5.24 -3.77 -22.30
N GLY A 168 5.62 -3.26 -21.12
CA GLY A 168 5.61 -1.85 -20.76
C GLY A 168 4.27 -1.31 -20.23
N ARG A 169 3.22 -2.12 -20.18
CA ARG A 169 1.92 -1.78 -19.58
C ARG A 169 2.07 -1.61 -18.07
N TRP A 170 1.40 -0.63 -17.50
CA TRP A 170 1.29 -0.51 -16.05
C TRP A 170 -0.03 -1.10 -15.58
N ILE A 171 0.04 -1.86 -14.50
CA ILE A 171 -1.12 -2.47 -13.88
C ILE A 171 -1.15 -2.14 -12.39
N PHE A 172 -2.32 -1.78 -11.87
CA PHE A 172 -2.50 -1.39 -10.50
C PHE A 172 -3.79 -1.99 -9.95
N ASN A 173 -3.67 -2.73 -8.85
CA ASN A 173 -4.86 -3.30 -8.22
C ASN A 173 -5.47 -2.31 -7.23
N ASN A 174 -6.76 -2.06 -7.37
CA ASN A 174 -7.57 -1.47 -6.34
C ASN A 174 -8.83 -2.32 -6.06
N PHE A 175 -9.52 -2.02 -5.00
CA PHE A 175 -10.84 -2.58 -4.73
C PHE A 175 -11.81 -1.46 -4.39
N ILE A 176 -13.08 -1.71 -4.66
CA ILE A 176 -14.15 -0.75 -4.44
C ILE A 176 -15.01 -1.25 -3.30
N CYS A 177 -15.01 -0.51 -2.19
CA CYS A 177 -15.88 -0.78 -1.05
C CYS A 177 -17.30 -0.37 -1.39
N ALA A 178 -18.25 -1.19 -0.97
CA ALA A 178 -19.65 -0.87 -1.14
C ALA A 178 -20.07 0.36 -0.32
N LEU A 179 -20.92 1.18 -0.91
CA LEU A 179 -21.49 2.36 -0.26
C LEU A 179 -22.55 2.01 0.79
N ASP A 180 -23.09 0.79 0.76
CA ASP A 180 -24.18 0.31 1.61
C ASP A 180 -23.74 -0.07 3.04
N GLY A 181 -22.44 0.09 3.36
CA GLY A 181 -21.92 -0.23 4.69
C GLY A 181 -21.90 -1.71 5.04
N THR A 182 -22.22 -2.60 4.09
CA THR A 182 -22.09 -4.04 4.31
C THR A 182 -20.63 -4.44 4.23
N ARG A 183 -20.05 -4.72 5.39
CA ARG A 183 -18.62 -5.02 5.57
C ARG A 183 -18.13 -6.25 4.79
N LEU A 184 -19.01 -7.11 4.33
CA LEU A 184 -18.65 -8.46 3.88
C LEU A 184 -19.18 -8.88 2.52
N GLY A 185 -19.78 -8.03 1.71
CA GLY A 185 -20.54 -8.66 0.63
C GLY A 185 -20.41 -8.10 -0.76
N SER A 186 -20.15 -6.83 -0.89
CA SER A 186 -20.27 -6.16 -2.19
C SER A 186 -19.02 -5.45 -2.67
N ASP A 187 -17.92 -5.53 -1.91
CA ASP A 187 -16.61 -5.05 -2.41
C ASP A 187 -16.21 -5.86 -3.62
N VAL A 188 -15.66 -5.19 -4.62
CA VAL A 188 -15.14 -5.86 -5.82
C VAL A 188 -13.70 -5.43 -6.09
N THR A 189 -12.90 -6.34 -6.62
CA THR A 189 -11.54 -6.04 -7.06
C THR A 189 -11.58 -5.50 -8.49
N VAL A 190 -10.89 -4.38 -8.70
CA VAL A 190 -10.75 -3.73 -10.00
C VAL A 190 -9.27 -3.56 -10.32
N ILE A 191 -8.87 -4.08 -11.47
CA ILE A 191 -7.51 -3.92 -11.98
C ILE A 191 -7.49 -2.70 -12.89
N GLN A 192 -6.70 -1.71 -12.53
CA GLN A 192 -6.46 -0.52 -13.33
C GLN A 192 -5.32 -0.78 -14.31
N ILE A 193 -5.52 -0.46 -15.56
CA ILE A 193 -4.56 -0.66 -16.64
C ILE A 193 -4.23 0.68 -17.27
N SER A 194 -2.94 0.95 -17.47
CA SER A 194 -2.44 2.11 -18.20
C SER A 194 -1.45 1.66 -19.28
N ASP A 195 -1.67 2.11 -20.50
CA ASP A 195 -0.80 1.87 -21.65
C ASP A 195 0.05 3.12 -22.00
N ASP A 196 -0.02 4.18 -21.17
CA ASP A 196 0.61 5.48 -21.37
C ASP A 196 1.40 5.97 -20.14
N GLN A 197 1.94 5.02 -19.37
CA GLN A 197 2.77 5.27 -18.17
C GLN A 197 2.02 6.06 -17.08
N GLY A 198 0.77 5.69 -16.83
CA GLY A 198 -0.03 6.23 -15.74
C GLY A 198 -0.66 7.59 -16.01
N LYS A 199 -0.68 8.08 -17.26
CA LYS A 199 -1.39 9.31 -17.63
C LYS A 199 -2.89 9.08 -17.68
N THR A 200 -3.31 7.95 -18.26
CA THR A 200 -4.70 7.51 -18.26
C THR A 200 -4.84 6.08 -17.77
N TRP A 201 -5.99 5.76 -17.19
CA TRP A 201 -6.29 4.48 -16.61
C TRP A 201 -7.69 4.00 -17.02
N ARG A 202 -7.81 2.69 -17.22
CA ARG A 202 -9.08 2.00 -17.39
C ARG A 202 -9.20 0.84 -16.41
N GLY A 203 -10.39 0.62 -15.88
CA GLY A 203 -10.63 -0.45 -14.90
C GLY A 203 -11.19 -1.71 -15.53
N VAL A 204 -10.69 -2.86 -15.11
CA VAL A 204 -11.22 -4.19 -15.40
C VAL A 204 -11.61 -4.85 -14.10
N GLU A 205 -12.87 -5.20 -13.92
CA GLU A 205 -13.35 -5.89 -12.73
C GLU A 205 -12.95 -7.38 -12.80
N VAL A 206 -12.42 -7.90 -11.71
CA VAL A 206 -12.12 -9.33 -11.59
C VAL A 206 -13.44 -10.09 -11.37
N PRO A 207 -13.79 -11.07 -12.23
CA PRO A 207 -15.02 -11.83 -12.09
C PRO A 207 -15.14 -12.49 -10.71
N GLU A 208 -16.35 -12.58 -10.19
CA GLU A 208 -16.66 -13.23 -8.90
C GLU A 208 -15.80 -12.72 -7.71
N SER A 209 -15.29 -11.49 -7.78
CA SER A 209 -14.42 -10.92 -6.76
C SER A 209 -15.19 -10.30 -5.57
N ARG A 210 -16.47 -10.56 -5.43
CA ARG A 210 -17.25 -10.05 -4.29
C ARG A 210 -16.65 -10.49 -2.95
N GLY A 211 -16.45 -9.50 -2.05
CA GLY A 211 -15.83 -9.71 -0.75
C GLY A 211 -14.32 -10.03 -0.83
N ARG A 212 -13.71 -9.91 -2.00
CA ARG A 212 -12.29 -10.16 -2.23
C ARG A 212 -11.57 -8.83 -2.44
N VAL A 213 -10.56 -8.58 -1.62
CA VAL A 213 -9.88 -7.29 -1.51
C VAL A 213 -8.36 -7.50 -1.42
N HIS A 214 -7.59 -6.41 -1.42
CA HIS A 214 -6.14 -6.42 -1.26
C HIS A 214 -5.43 -7.36 -2.25
N GLY A 215 -5.87 -7.37 -3.51
CA GLY A 215 -5.25 -8.17 -4.55
C GLY A 215 -3.80 -7.80 -4.76
N ASN A 216 -2.95 -8.82 -4.89
CA ASN A 216 -1.54 -8.66 -5.25
C ASN A 216 -1.29 -9.34 -6.59
N ILE A 217 -0.79 -8.59 -7.58
CA ILE A 217 -0.57 -9.08 -8.93
C ILE A 217 0.91 -9.32 -9.13
N ILE A 218 1.22 -10.40 -9.84
CA ILE A 218 2.57 -10.73 -10.29
C ILE A 218 2.52 -11.24 -11.72
N GLU A 219 3.46 -10.81 -12.55
CA GLU A 219 3.68 -11.39 -13.88
C GLU A 219 4.63 -12.57 -13.74
N LEU A 220 4.16 -13.79 -14.02
CA LEU A 220 4.96 -15.01 -13.94
C LEU A 220 5.75 -15.26 -15.23
N GLU A 221 5.13 -14.97 -16.37
CA GLU A 221 5.69 -15.03 -17.72
C GLU A 221 5.09 -13.87 -18.52
N PRO A 222 5.71 -13.41 -19.61
CA PRO A 222 5.17 -12.33 -20.43
C PRO A 222 3.68 -12.52 -20.76
N GLY A 223 2.85 -11.59 -20.27
CA GLY A 223 1.41 -11.61 -20.45
C GLY A 223 0.61 -12.53 -19.55
N LYS A 224 1.27 -13.37 -18.74
CA LYS A 224 0.62 -14.27 -17.78
C LYS A 224 0.70 -13.72 -16.37
N LEU A 225 -0.42 -13.33 -15.83
CA LEU A 225 -0.54 -12.71 -14.53
C LEU A 225 -1.28 -13.60 -13.55
N VAL A 226 -0.90 -13.52 -12.29
CA VAL A 226 -1.62 -14.10 -11.15
C VAL A 226 -1.97 -12.99 -10.19
N CYS A 227 -3.21 -12.95 -9.74
CA CYS A 227 -3.68 -12.09 -8.66
C CYS A 227 -4.09 -12.95 -7.47
N LEU A 228 -3.48 -12.72 -6.32
CA LEU A 228 -3.89 -13.32 -5.05
C LEU A 228 -4.70 -12.32 -4.26
N LEU A 229 -5.88 -12.72 -3.78
CA LEU A 229 -6.90 -11.88 -3.18
C LEU A 229 -7.17 -12.33 -1.74
N ARG A 230 -7.18 -11.39 -0.80
CA ARG A 230 -7.65 -11.61 0.55
C ARG A 230 -9.18 -11.66 0.57
N SER A 231 -9.74 -12.56 1.36
CA SER A 231 -11.17 -12.58 1.63
C SER A 231 -11.56 -11.73 2.85
N ARG A 232 -12.64 -10.97 2.74
CA ARG A 232 -13.29 -10.30 3.89
C ARG A 232 -13.79 -11.28 4.93
N ALA A 233 -14.21 -12.49 4.51
CA ALA A 233 -14.66 -13.54 5.39
C ALA A 233 -13.52 -14.29 6.09
N ALA A 234 -12.26 -14.01 5.72
CA ALA A 234 -11.07 -14.67 6.23
C ALA A 234 -11.11 -16.22 6.10
N ASP A 235 -11.77 -16.72 5.07
CA ASP A 235 -11.91 -18.15 4.79
C ASP A 235 -10.75 -18.72 3.97
N HIS A 236 -10.36 -18.04 2.88
CA HIS A 236 -9.32 -18.49 1.96
C HIS A 236 -8.56 -17.30 1.38
N ILE A 237 -7.39 -17.58 0.78
CA ILE A 237 -6.76 -16.72 -0.22
C ILE A 237 -7.27 -17.18 -1.58
N TYR A 238 -7.86 -16.28 -2.32
CA TYR A 238 -8.38 -16.54 -3.66
C TYR A 238 -7.32 -16.21 -4.71
N ARG A 239 -7.40 -16.90 -5.83
CA ARG A 239 -6.50 -16.72 -6.97
C ARG A 239 -7.31 -16.47 -8.22
N SER A 240 -6.92 -15.47 -9.01
CA SER A 240 -7.39 -15.22 -10.37
C SER A 240 -6.21 -15.08 -11.31
N GLU A 241 -6.37 -15.46 -12.56
CA GLU A 241 -5.31 -15.48 -13.57
C GLU A 241 -5.73 -14.70 -14.80
N SER A 242 -4.74 -14.10 -15.45
CA SER A 242 -4.88 -13.47 -16.77
C SER A 242 -3.80 -14.02 -17.70
N ASN A 243 -4.14 -14.26 -18.96
CA ASN A 243 -3.21 -14.69 -20.00
C ASN A 243 -3.09 -13.67 -21.16
N ASP A 244 -3.56 -12.44 -20.94
CA ASP A 244 -3.66 -11.40 -21.95
C ASP A 244 -3.25 -10.01 -21.41
N ASN A 245 -2.23 -9.97 -20.53
CA ASN A 245 -1.73 -8.75 -19.90
C ASN A 245 -2.80 -8.01 -19.07
N GLY A 246 -3.70 -8.72 -18.42
CA GLY A 246 -4.69 -8.17 -17.51
C GLY A 246 -6.00 -7.73 -18.16
N GLU A 247 -6.22 -8.00 -19.46
CA GLU A 247 -7.46 -7.64 -20.15
C GLU A 247 -8.65 -8.46 -19.65
N THR A 248 -8.42 -9.76 -19.41
CA THR A 248 -9.42 -10.65 -18.83
C THR A 248 -8.84 -11.45 -17.67
N TRP A 249 -9.70 -11.86 -16.76
CA TRP A 249 -9.33 -12.58 -15.54
C TRP A 249 -10.22 -13.81 -15.35
N SER A 250 -9.63 -14.87 -14.82
CA SER A 250 -10.39 -16.08 -14.46
C SER A 250 -11.29 -15.85 -13.25
N VAL A 251 -12.28 -16.72 -13.11
CA VAL A 251 -13.12 -16.83 -11.91
C VAL A 251 -12.32 -17.46 -10.78
#